data_5eecd44190e60e97e9f2abb889d739b3
#
_entry.id   5eecd44190e60e97e9f2abb889d739b3
#
_cell.length_a   1.000
_cell.length_b   1.000
_cell.length_c   1.000
_cell.angle_alpha   90.00
_cell.angle_beta   90.00
_cell.angle_gamma   90.00
#
_symmetry.space_group_name_H-M   'P 1'
#
loop_
_entity.id
_entity.type
_entity.pdbx_description
1 polymer ?
#
loop_
_entity_poly.entity_id
_entity_poly.type
_entity_poly.pdbx_seq_one_letter_code
_entity_poly.pdbx_strand_id
1 'polypeptide(L)'
;MDDGGRNIISLLSGHMGGANRLTAYLARELGANPVITTATDVNNLLAPDVVAVDLQCLPVPKNNLPLFNGSLLAGQRLIYWIDSQLKARENYEAVLQRHQIDYRLVKNISEALPEISSKELYVVITSQNENLLSGENILYLQPRRLIAGVGCRRNTSKELIAKALAEACGSIGW
;
A
#
# COMPACT_ATOMS: atom_id res chain seq x y z
N MET A 1 16.46 24.85 -30.03
CA MET A 1 16.72 23.50 -30.58
C MET A 1 15.84 22.57 -29.83
N ASP A 2 14.87 22.01 -30.49
CA ASP A 2 13.98 21.01 -29.91
C ASP A 2 14.79 19.70 -29.87
N ASP A 3 15.14 19.22 -28.67
CA ASP A 3 16.06 18.08 -28.53
C ASP A 3 15.43 16.75 -28.99
N GLY A 4 14.28 16.76 -29.63
CA GLY A 4 13.62 15.54 -30.15
C GLY A 4 13.49 14.42 -29.14
N GLY A 5 13.50 14.75 -27.84
CA GLY A 5 13.52 13.79 -26.73
C GLY A 5 12.27 12.95 -26.73
N ARG A 6 12.44 11.63 -26.62
CA ARG A 6 11.33 10.70 -26.43
C ARG A 6 10.76 10.89 -25.04
N ASN A 7 9.43 10.90 -24.94
CA ASN A 7 8.73 10.97 -23.65
C ASN A 7 7.95 9.68 -23.42
N ILE A 8 7.98 9.15 -22.20
CA ILE A 8 7.16 8.05 -21.75
C ILE A 8 6.15 8.61 -20.74
N ILE A 9 4.87 8.50 -21.04
CA ILE A 9 3.81 9.15 -20.29
C ILE A 9 3.00 8.11 -19.52
N SER A 10 2.81 8.32 -18.21
CA SER A 10 1.91 7.53 -17.37
C SER A 10 0.50 8.15 -17.42
N LEU A 11 -0.47 7.43 -18.00
CA LEU A 11 -1.83 7.95 -18.18
C LEU A 11 -2.85 7.38 -17.20
N LEU A 12 -2.69 6.12 -16.76
CA LEU A 12 -3.68 5.42 -15.94
C LEU A 12 -2.99 4.58 -14.86
N SER A 13 -3.69 4.37 -13.74
CA SER A 13 -3.27 3.48 -12.64
C SER A 13 -1.84 3.76 -12.14
N GLY A 14 -1.53 5.03 -11.92
CA GLY A 14 -0.17 5.53 -11.62
C GLY A 14 0.55 4.75 -10.52
N HIS A 15 -0.01 4.71 -9.30
CA HIS A 15 0.65 4.08 -8.16
C HIS A 15 0.34 2.58 -8.07
N MET A 16 -0.90 2.22 -7.76
CA MET A 16 -1.29 0.82 -7.50
C MET A 16 -1.19 -0.09 -8.72
N GLY A 17 -1.48 0.44 -9.91
CA GLY A 17 -1.32 -0.30 -11.18
C GLY A 17 0.12 -0.37 -11.65
N GLY A 18 1.04 0.36 -11.01
CA GLY A 18 2.45 0.36 -11.32
C GLY A 18 2.85 1.16 -12.58
N ALA A 19 1.91 1.91 -13.17
CA ALA A 19 2.19 2.65 -14.40
C ALA A 19 3.30 3.70 -14.22
N ASN A 20 3.34 4.41 -13.10
CA ASN A 20 4.42 5.37 -12.81
C ASN A 20 5.78 4.69 -12.72
N ARG A 21 5.86 3.53 -12.06
CA ARG A 21 7.11 2.74 -11.93
C ARG A 21 7.56 2.20 -13.29
N LEU A 22 6.61 1.70 -14.08
CA LEU A 22 6.89 1.22 -15.44
C LEU A 22 7.34 2.36 -16.36
N THR A 23 6.71 3.53 -16.26
CA THR A 23 7.10 4.74 -17.00
C THR A 23 8.53 5.14 -16.68
N ALA A 24 8.89 5.22 -15.40
CA ALA A 24 10.25 5.54 -14.98
C ALA A 24 11.27 4.50 -15.46
N TYR A 25 10.92 3.21 -15.36
CA TYR A 25 11.77 2.12 -15.83
C TYR A 25 12.01 2.20 -17.35
N LEU A 26 10.94 2.28 -18.14
CA LEU A 26 11.04 2.35 -19.60
C LEU A 26 11.78 3.60 -20.06
N ALA A 27 11.55 4.74 -19.43
CA ALA A 27 12.26 5.98 -19.75
C ALA A 27 13.76 5.82 -19.56
N ARG A 28 14.19 5.21 -18.46
CA ARG A 28 15.60 4.92 -18.19
C ARG A 28 16.20 3.99 -19.25
N GLU A 29 15.54 2.88 -19.58
CA GLU A 29 16.02 1.88 -20.53
C GLU A 29 16.11 2.44 -21.98
N LEU A 30 15.22 3.36 -22.33
CA LEU A 30 15.13 3.94 -23.67
C LEU A 30 15.83 5.28 -23.83
N GLY A 31 16.48 5.81 -22.79
CA GLY A 31 17.05 7.14 -22.78
C GLY A 31 16.01 8.24 -23.05
N ALA A 32 14.79 8.05 -22.50
CA ALA A 32 13.65 8.94 -22.66
C ALA A 32 13.35 9.71 -21.38
N ASN A 33 12.50 10.74 -21.46
CA ASN A 33 12.04 11.49 -20.29
C ASN A 33 10.75 10.85 -19.72
N PRO A 34 10.69 10.50 -18.41
CA PRO A 34 9.46 10.05 -17.80
C PRO A 34 8.53 11.25 -17.57
N VAL A 35 7.27 11.13 -17.98
CA VAL A 35 6.23 12.13 -17.71
C VAL A 35 5.19 11.46 -16.81
N ILE A 36 5.25 11.74 -15.52
CA ILE A 36 4.33 11.23 -14.50
C ILE A 36 3.36 12.36 -14.17
N THR A 37 2.06 12.10 -14.39
CA THR A 37 1.01 13.13 -14.33
C THR A 37 0.10 12.98 -13.12
N THR A 38 0.40 12.07 -12.20
CA THR A 38 -0.39 11.88 -10.98
C THR A 38 -0.28 13.13 -10.10
N ALA A 39 -1.42 13.69 -9.71
CA ALA A 39 -1.45 14.98 -9.01
C ALA A 39 -0.61 15.00 -7.72
N THR A 40 -0.58 13.89 -6.97
CA THR A 40 0.24 13.76 -5.76
C THR A 40 1.74 13.73 -6.08
N ASP A 41 2.16 13.05 -7.16
CA ASP A 41 3.57 13.02 -7.58
C ASP A 41 4.04 14.39 -8.05
N VAL A 42 3.22 15.10 -8.84
CA VAL A 42 3.54 16.45 -9.33
C VAL A 42 3.74 17.44 -8.18
N ASN A 43 2.99 17.25 -7.09
CA ASN A 43 3.08 18.09 -5.87
C ASN A 43 4.06 17.54 -4.82
N ASN A 44 4.80 16.47 -5.11
CA ASN A 44 5.70 15.79 -4.17
C ASN A 44 4.99 15.36 -2.86
N LEU A 45 3.73 14.95 -2.96
CA LEU A 45 2.94 14.50 -1.83
C LEU A 45 2.92 12.97 -1.78
N LEU A 46 3.16 12.43 -0.59
CA LEU A 46 3.14 10.99 -0.39
C LEU A 46 1.70 10.50 -0.18
N ALA A 47 1.10 10.00 -1.24
CA ALA A 47 -0.26 9.49 -1.23
C ALA A 47 -0.39 8.16 -0.47
N PRO A 48 -1.54 7.88 0.20
CA PRO A 48 -1.74 6.63 0.93
C PRO A 48 -1.62 5.36 0.09
N ASP A 49 -1.92 5.42 -1.20
CA ASP A 49 -1.75 4.28 -2.11
C ASP A 49 -0.28 4.01 -2.45
N VAL A 50 0.59 5.02 -2.44
CA VAL A 50 2.06 4.84 -2.51
C VAL A 50 2.56 4.16 -1.24
N VAL A 51 2.13 4.65 -0.08
CA VAL A 51 2.46 4.03 1.22
C VAL A 51 1.97 2.58 1.26
N ALA A 52 0.76 2.31 0.77
CA ALA A 52 0.22 0.95 0.69
C ALA A 52 1.08 0.00 -0.16
N VAL A 53 1.62 0.49 -1.28
CA VAL A 53 2.54 -0.30 -2.14
C VAL A 53 3.83 -0.63 -1.38
N ASP A 54 4.43 0.35 -0.70
CA ASP A 54 5.68 0.17 0.03
C ASP A 54 5.51 -0.75 1.25
N LEU A 55 4.32 -0.72 1.88
CA LEU A 55 3.93 -1.61 2.97
C LEU A 55 3.45 -2.99 2.50
N GLN A 56 3.39 -3.24 1.20
CA GLN A 56 2.78 -4.43 0.61
C GLN A 56 1.33 -4.66 1.09
N CYS A 57 0.60 -3.56 1.27
CA CYS A 57 -0.79 -3.55 1.69
C CYS A 57 -1.75 -3.29 0.53
N LEU A 58 -3.03 -3.55 0.78
CA LEU A 58 -4.15 -3.17 -0.07
C LEU A 58 -4.97 -2.10 0.64
N PRO A 59 -5.26 -0.96 0.02
CA PRO A 59 -6.18 0.03 0.58
C PRO A 59 -7.61 -0.47 0.48
N VAL A 60 -8.36 -0.38 1.59
CA VAL A 60 -9.75 -0.84 1.72
C VAL A 60 -10.54 0.19 2.56
N PRO A 61 -11.70 0.66 2.09
CA PRO A 61 -12.23 0.49 0.75
C PRO A 61 -11.48 1.39 -0.28
N LYS A 62 -11.27 0.87 -1.47
CA LYS A 62 -10.55 1.62 -2.53
C LYS A 62 -11.26 2.91 -2.94
N ASN A 63 -12.58 2.94 -2.77
CA ASN A 63 -13.41 4.10 -3.13
C ASN A 63 -13.12 5.34 -2.27
N ASN A 64 -12.47 5.18 -1.11
CA ASN A 64 -12.09 6.30 -0.26
C ASN A 64 -10.79 6.98 -0.75
N LEU A 65 -9.96 6.31 -1.56
CA LEU A 65 -8.69 6.87 -2.02
C LEU A 65 -8.80 8.26 -2.67
N PRO A 66 -9.79 8.55 -3.54
CA PRO A 66 -9.92 9.90 -4.11
C PRO A 66 -10.13 10.99 -3.05
N LEU A 67 -10.88 10.70 -1.99
CA LEU A 67 -11.08 11.63 -0.87
C LEU A 67 -9.75 11.90 -0.14
N PHE A 68 -9.01 10.85 0.18
CA PHE A 68 -7.73 10.96 0.89
C PHE A 68 -6.68 11.71 0.06
N ASN A 69 -6.55 11.38 -1.22
CA ASN A 69 -5.62 12.05 -2.12
C ASN A 69 -6.02 13.52 -2.35
N GLY A 70 -7.32 13.80 -2.52
CA GLY A 70 -7.83 15.17 -2.67
C GLY A 70 -7.62 16.02 -1.42
N SER A 71 -7.84 15.46 -0.24
CA SER A 71 -7.62 16.16 1.03
C SER A 71 -6.13 16.43 1.28
N LEU A 72 -5.26 15.48 0.92
CA LEU A 72 -3.82 15.66 0.98
C LEU A 72 -3.37 16.81 0.05
N LEU A 73 -3.91 16.87 -1.17
CA LEU A 73 -3.67 17.98 -2.11
C LEU A 73 -4.18 19.33 -1.58
N ALA A 74 -5.24 19.32 -0.78
CA ALA A 74 -5.76 20.51 -0.08
C ALA A 74 -4.96 20.90 1.17
N GLY A 75 -3.87 20.19 1.47
CA GLY A 75 -3.01 20.47 2.63
C GLY A 75 -3.50 19.87 3.95
N GLN A 76 -4.51 19.00 3.91
CA GLN A 76 -4.99 18.31 5.10
C GLN A 76 -4.01 17.20 5.50
N ARG A 77 -3.75 17.05 6.80
CA ARG A 77 -2.94 15.96 7.34
C ARG A 77 -3.73 14.67 7.42
N LEU A 78 -3.06 13.55 7.13
CA LEU A 78 -3.59 12.21 7.37
C LEU A 78 -3.04 11.67 8.69
N ILE A 79 -3.89 11.02 9.47
CA ILE A 79 -3.52 10.42 10.76
C ILE A 79 -3.29 8.93 10.55
N TYR A 80 -2.08 8.45 10.85
CA TYR A 80 -1.72 7.05 10.68
C TYR A 80 -1.79 6.30 12.01
N TRP A 81 -2.49 5.17 12.00
CA TRP A 81 -2.54 4.23 13.10
C TRP A 81 -2.01 2.87 12.66
N ILE A 82 -1.25 2.23 13.53
CA ILE A 82 -0.77 0.86 13.34
C ILE A 82 -1.36 -0.03 14.44
N ASP A 83 -1.95 -1.13 14.04
CA ASP A 83 -2.36 -2.18 14.95
C ASP A 83 -1.11 -2.82 15.59
N SER A 84 -0.99 -2.68 16.92
CA SER A 84 0.16 -3.20 17.65
C SER A 84 0.24 -4.73 17.67
N GLN A 85 -0.82 -5.42 17.25
CA GLN A 85 -0.89 -6.89 17.15
C GLN A 85 -0.48 -7.42 15.77
N LEU A 86 -0.12 -6.53 14.83
CA LEU A 86 0.37 -6.95 13.52
C LEU A 86 1.64 -7.78 13.64
N LYS A 87 1.70 -8.88 12.90
CA LYS A 87 2.94 -9.63 12.73
C LYS A 87 3.98 -8.76 12.01
N ALA A 88 5.23 -8.84 12.43
CA ALA A 88 6.33 -8.05 11.88
C ALA A 88 6.02 -6.54 11.83
N ARG A 89 5.35 -6.03 12.88
CA ARG A 89 4.95 -4.62 13.02
C ARG A 89 6.10 -3.67 12.75
N GLU A 90 7.30 -4.02 13.18
CA GLU A 90 8.53 -3.24 13.03
C GLU A 90 8.84 -2.90 11.56
N ASN A 91 8.45 -3.77 10.62
CA ASN A 91 8.62 -3.50 9.19
C ASN A 91 7.71 -2.37 8.71
N TYR A 92 6.47 -2.30 9.22
CA TYR A 92 5.53 -1.22 8.89
C TYR A 92 6.00 0.10 9.51
N GLU A 93 6.45 0.07 10.76
CA GLU A 93 7.02 1.23 11.45
C GLU A 93 8.24 1.77 10.71
N ALA A 94 9.17 0.90 10.29
CA ALA A 94 10.36 1.28 9.53
C ALA A 94 10.02 1.97 8.20
N VAL A 95 8.99 1.51 7.49
CA VAL A 95 8.53 2.17 6.26
C VAL A 95 7.95 3.55 6.55
N LEU A 96 7.07 3.70 7.56
CA LEU A 96 6.51 5.00 7.92
C LEU A 96 7.60 5.97 8.38
N GLN A 97 8.56 5.52 9.19
CA GLN A 97 9.70 6.32 9.63
C GLN A 97 10.57 6.78 8.46
N ARG A 98 10.86 5.90 7.49
CA ARG A 98 11.60 6.26 6.27
C ARG A 98 10.91 7.38 5.49
N HIS A 99 9.58 7.38 5.48
CA HIS A 99 8.77 8.41 4.85
C HIS A 99 8.48 9.61 5.76
N GLN A 100 9.01 9.65 6.97
CA GLN A 100 8.80 10.70 7.96
C GLN A 100 7.30 10.90 8.30
N ILE A 101 6.55 9.79 8.31
CA ILE A 101 5.13 9.78 8.67
C ILE A 101 5.02 9.50 10.16
N ASP A 102 4.38 10.43 10.89
CA ASP A 102 4.00 10.21 12.28
C ASP A 102 2.87 9.21 12.38
N TYR A 103 2.96 8.29 13.34
CA TYR A 103 1.94 7.27 13.57
C TYR A 103 1.70 7.02 15.05
N ARG A 104 0.51 6.49 15.37
CA ARG A 104 0.15 6.02 16.70
C ARG A 104 0.01 4.49 16.69
N LEU A 105 0.59 3.83 17.69
CA LEU A 105 0.33 2.42 17.96
C LEU A 105 -0.99 2.27 18.69
N VAL A 106 -1.87 1.42 18.18
CA VAL A 106 -3.18 1.15 18.75
C VAL A 106 -3.28 -0.33 19.11
N LYS A 107 -3.59 -0.62 20.37
CA LYS A 107 -3.63 -2.01 20.88
C LYS A 107 -4.86 -2.77 20.41
N ASN A 108 -5.97 -2.10 20.30
CA ASN A 108 -7.22 -2.64 19.80
C ASN A 108 -7.90 -1.61 18.91
N ILE A 109 -7.93 -1.91 17.61
CA ILE A 109 -8.50 -0.97 16.62
C ILE A 109 -10.00 -0.74 16.93
N SER A 110 -10.75 -1.79 17.27
CA SER A 110 -12.19 -1.68 17.56
C SER A 110 -12.49 -0.79 18.77
N GLU A 111 -11.62 -0.77 19.76
CA GLU A 111 -11.77 0.10 20.94
C GLU A 111 -11.35 1.53 20.67
N ALA A 112 -10.40 1.76 19.76
CA ALA A 112 -9.92 3.08 19.39
C ALA A 112 -10.83 3.79 18.36
N LEU A 113 -11.66 3.06 17.64
CA LEU A 113 -12.56 3.62 16.64
C LEU A 113 -13.52 4.70 17.17
N PRO A 114 -14.06 4.65 18.41
CA PRO A 114 -14.85 5.74 18.98
C PRO A 114 -14.08 7.06 19.16
N GLU A 115 -12.74 7.03 19.16
CA GLU A 115 -11.89 8.23 19.23
C GLU A 115 -11.79 8.96 17.88
N ILE A 116 -12.29 8.36 16.79
CA ILE A 116 -12.21 8.91 15.44
C ILE A 116 -13.12 10.12 15.30
N SER A 117 -12.50 11.27 15.02
CA SER A 117 -13.21 12.48 14.65
C SER A 117 -13.72 12.42 13.21
N SER A 118 -14.96 12.81 12.97
CA SER A 118 -15.51 12.91 11.62
C SER A 118 -14.84 13.98 10.73
N LYS A 119 -14.04 14.86 11.33
CA LYS A 119 -13.33 15.93 10.64
C LYS A 119 -11.93 15.56 10.18
N GLU A 120 -11.41 14.42 10.62
CA GLU A 120 -10.05 13.96 10.35
C GLU A 120 -10.06 12.70 9.49
N LEU A 121 -9.00 12.47 8.74
CA LEU A 121 -8.82 11.32 7.87
C LEU A 121 -7.81 10.35 8.49
N TYR A 122 -8.21 9.12 8.66
CA TYR A 122 -7.43 8.08 9.32
C TYR A 122 -6.99 7.00 8.34
N VAL A 123 -5.70 6.72 8.31
CA VAL A 123 -5.11 5.59 7.61
C VAL A 123 -4.73 4.55 8.65
N VAL A 124 -5.40 3.40 8.64
CA VAL A 124 -5.27 2.37 9.67
C VAL A 124 -4.63 1.12 9.09
N ILE A 125 -3.44 0.78 9.58
CA ILE A 125 -2.70 -0.41 9.16
C ILE A 125 -3.06 -1.56 10.08
N THR A 126 -3.80 -2.55 9.57
CA THR A 126 -4.27 -3.70 10.36
C THR A 126 -4.52 -4.93 9.49
N SER A 127 -4.35 -6.12 10.07
CA SER A 127 -4.75 -7.39 9.45
C SER A 127 -6.18 -7.83 9.78
N GLN A 128 -6.88 -7.09 10.64
CA GLN A 128 -8.27 -7.38 11.00
C GLN A 128 -9.18 -7.13 9.82
N ASN A 129 -10.15 -8.03 9.59
CA ASN A 129 -11.13 -7.91 8.51
C ASN A 129 -12.56 -7.83 9.02
N GLU A 130 -12.78 -8.24 10.27
CA GLU A 130 -14.11 -8.30 10.89
C GLU A 130 -14.30 -7.10 11.81
N ASN A 131 -15.53 -6.60 11.85
CA ASN A 131 -15.92 -5.47 12.71
C ASN A 131 -15.15 -4.16 12.49
N LEU A 132 -14.62 -3.96 11.31
CA LEU A 132 -14.04 -2.67 10.95
C LEU A 132 -15.17 -1.66 10.73
N LEU A 133 -15.04 -0.47 11.31
CA LEU A 133 -15.97 0.62 11.03
C LEU A 133 -15.89 1.01 9.55
N SER A 134 -17.03 1.14 8.93
CA SER A 134 -17.16 1.74 7.61
C SER A 134 -17.37 3.24 7.79
N GLY A 135 -16.50 4.04 7.18
CA GLY A 135 -16.61 5.50 7.15
C GLY A 135 -15.82 6.03 5.96
N GLU A 136 -16.31 7.11 5.38
CA GLU A 136 -15.60 7.74 4.27
C GLU A 136 -14.24 8.31 4.71
N ASN A 137 -14.11 8.64 6.00
CA ASN A 137 -12.92 9.21 6.60
C ASN A 137 -11.92 8.17 7.14
N ILE A 138 -12.13 6.89 6.86
CA ILE A 138 -11.23 5.81 7.27
C ILE A 138 -10.76 5.04 6.05
N LEU A 139 -9.45 4.86 5.94
CA LEU A 139 -8.81 4.03 4.92
C LEU A 139 -7.96 2.97 5.62
N TYR A 140 -8.30 1.71 5.45
CA TYR A 140 -7.50 0.62 5.97
C TYR A 140 -6.42 0.23 4.97
N LEU A 141 -5.20 0.03 5.46
CA LEU A 141 -4.12 -0.60 4.72
C LEU A 141 -3.97 -2.03 5.25
N GLN A 142 -4.50 -2.98 4.49
CA GLN A 142 -4.48 -4.39 4.88
C GLN A 142 -3.30 -5.11 4.24
N PRO A 143 -2.46 -5.81 5.02
CA PRO A 143 -1.39 -6.64 4.48
C PRO A 143 -1.90 -7.59 3.40
N ARG A 144 -1.19 -7.69 2.30
CA ARG A 144 -1.52 -8.64 1.23
C ARG A 144 -1.44 -10.05 1.79
N ARG A 145 -2.43 -10.86 1.48
CA ARG A 145 -2.42 -12.29 1.83
C ARG A 145 -1.82 -13.08 0.69
N LEU A 146 -0.95 -14.01 1.01
CA LEU A 146 -0.51 -15.01 0.06
C LEU A 146 -1.63 -16.03 -0.16
N ILE A 147 -1.91 -16.33 -1.43
CA ILE A 147 -2.77 -17.45 -1.84
C ILE A 147 -1.88 -18.42 -2.58
N ALA A 148 -1.66 -19.60 -2.02
CA ALA A 148 -0.89 -20.65 -2.65
C ALA A 148 -1.81 -21.59 -3.41
N GLY A 149 -1.62 -21.70 -4.73
CA GLY A 149 -2.21 -22.77 -5.53
C GLY A 149 -1.33 -24.00 -5.47
N VAL A 150 -1.88 -25.14 -5.04
CA VAL A 150 -1.12 -26.39 -4.90
C VAL A 150 -1.65 -27.43 -5.91
N GLY A 151 -0.77 -27.90 -6.79
CA GLY A 151 -1.01 -29.09 -7.63
C GLY A 151 -0.10 -30.21 -7.19
N CYS A 152 -0.65 -31.40 -6.93
CA CYS A 152 0.12 -32.58 -6.56
C CYS A 152 -0.42 -33.85 -7.23
N ARG A 153 0.42 -34.91 -7.29
CA ARG A 153 -0.01 -36.21 -7.74
C ARG A 153 -0.91 -36.89 -6.68
N ARG A 154 -1.76 -37.78 -7.11
CA ARG A 154 -2.56 -38.63 -6.21
C ARG A 154 -1.64 -39.32 -5.19
N ASN A 155 -2.03 -39.34 -3.92
CA ASN A 155 -1.29 -39.93 -2.79
C ASN A 155 -0.01 -39.16 -2.39
N THR A 156 0.17 -37.91 -2.77
CA THR A 156 1.23 -37.07 -2.18
C THR A 156 0.89 -36.79 -0.71
N SER A 157 1.85 -37.03 0.17
CA SER A 157 1.62 -36.85 1.63
C SER A 157 1.47 -35.37 2.01
N LYS A 158 0.72 -35.13 3.07
CA LYS A 158 0.49 -33.78 3.63
C LYS A 158 1.80 -33.10 4.01
N GLU A 159 2.74 -33.86 4.55
CA GLU A 159 4.07 -33.38 5.00
C GLU A 159 4.88 -32.87 3.80
N LEU A 160 4.83 -33.58 2.69
CA LEU A 160 5.55 -33.20 1.46
C LEU A 160 4.96 -31.88 0.87
N ILE A 161 3.65 -31.76 0.89
CA ILE A 161 2.96 -30.53 0.46
C ILE A 161 3.31 -29.36 1.37
N ALA A 162 3.28 -29.55 2.70
CA ALA A 162 3.60 -28.53 3.66
C ALA A 162 5.07 -28.06 3.54
N LYS A 163 6.00 -29.01 3.33
CA LYS A 163 7.41 -28.70 3.10
C LYS A 163 7.59 -27.86 1.83
N ALA A 164 6.99 -28.25 0.71
CA ALA A 164 7.09 -27.52 -0.54
C ALA A 164 6.51 -26.10 -0.43
N LEU A 165 5.40 -25.93 0.31
CA LEU A 165 4.82 -24.62 0.59
C LEU A 165 5.76 -23.74 1.44
N ALA A 166 6.35 -24.31 2.49
CA ALA A 166 7.30 -23.58 3.35
C ALA A 166 8.54 -23.13 2.57
N GLU A 167 9.09 -24.00 1.71
CA GLU A 167 10.23 -23.67 0.85
C GLU A 167 9.87 -22.57 -0.16
N ALA A 168 8.70 -22.64 -0.79
CA ALA A 168 8.21 -21.62 -1.72
C ALA A 168 7.99 -20.27 -1.01
N CYS A 169 7.38 -20.27 0.16
CA CYS A 169 7.20 -19.05 0.96
C CYS A 169 8.55 -18.44 1.36
N GLY A 170 9.50 -19.24 1.83
CA GLY A 170 10.84 -18.79 2.17
C GLY A 170 11.61 -18.18 0.99
N SER A 171 11.44 -18.74 -0.23
CA SER A 171 12.11 -18.23 -1.43
C SER A 171 11.63 -16.84 -1.89
N ILE A 172 10.44 -16.42 -1.46
CA ILE A 172 9.86 -15.09 -1.76
C ILE A 172 9.86 -14.15 -0.54
N GLY A 173 10.51 -14.55 0.56
CA GLY A 173 10.66 -13.72 1.76
C GLY A 173 9.39 -13.58 2.60
N TRP A 174 8.57 -14.62 2.64
CA TRP A 174 7.32 -14.69 3.42
C TRP A 174 7.42 -15.68 4.57
#